data_0b839a8175eeb560dfc64e1616626069
#
_entry.id   0b839a8175eeb560dfc64e1616626069
#
_cell.length_a   1.000
_cell.length_b   1.000
_cell.length_c   1.000
_cell.angle_alpha   90.00
_cell.angle_beta   90.00
_cell.angle_gamma   90.00
#
_symmetry.space_group_name_H-M   'P 1'
#
loop_
_entity.id
_entity.type
_entity.pdbx_description
1 polymer ?
#
loop_
_entity_poly.entity_id
_entity_poly.type
_entity_poly.pdbx_seq_one_letter_code
_entity_poly.pdbx_strand_id
1 'polypeptide(L)'
;HQIKTPIAAMRLLLQSEQSETNSELLEQLFKVEQYVEMVLQYLRLESISSDLVLKEHSLDTIVKQAVRKYSNSFIRKKIKLNYADLNHNVLTDEKWLVFVIEQILSNALKYTDSGEISIYMDDEMPDTLVIEDTGIGIAEEDLPRVFERGFTGYTGRIDKKATGIGLFLCKQILDRLSHTITIESQVGEGTKVKIGLDVIDIDKE
;
A
#
# COMPACT_ATOMS: atom_id res chain seq x y z
N HIS A 1 -0.84 -2.76 21.69
CA HIS A 1 -1.49 -4.06 21.90
C HIS A 1 -2.95 -3.92 22.35
N GLN A 2 -3.28 -3.03 23.28
CA GLN A 2 -4.64 -2.90 23.86
C GLN A 2 -5.73 -2.54 22.86
N ILE A 3 -5.44 -1.84 21.76
CA ILE A 3 -6.43 -1.47 20.73
C ILE A 3 -6.70 -2.65 19.77
N LYS A 4 -5.69 -3.45 19.44
CA LYS A 4 -5.84 -4.59 18.50
C LYS A 4 -6.69 -5.74 19.08
N THR A 5 -6.68 -5.91 20.40
CA THR A 5 -7.41 -7.00 21.07
C THR A 5 -8.94 -6.87 20.92
N PRO A 6 -9.61 -5.73 21.23
CA PRO A 6 -11.06 -5.61 21.05
C PRO A 6 -11.46 -5.68 19.57
N ILE A 7 -10.64 -5.22 18.65
CA ILE A 7 -10.87 -5.32 17.21
C ILE A 7 -10.89 -6.79 16.77
N ALA A 8 -9.91 -7.58 17.22
CA ALA A 8 -9.87 -9.02 16.93
C ALA A 8 -11.08 -9.77 17.52
N ALA A 9 -11.53 -9.40 18.72
CA ALA A 9 -12.72 -9.97 19.35
C ALA A 9 -13.98 -9.65 18.54
N MET A 10 -14.17 -8.40 18.12
CA MET A 10 -15.31 -8.00 17.27
C MET A 10 -15.30 -8.76 15.94
N ARG A 11 -14.13 -8.97 15.32
CA ARG A 11 -14.01 -9.76 14.10
C ARG A 11 -14.50 -11.19 14.29
N LEU A 12 -14.09 -11.86 15.37
CA LEU A 12 -14.50 -13.23 15.67
C LEU A 12 -16.01 -13.34 15.90
N LEU A 13 -16.62 -12.38 16.61
CA LEU A 13 -18.07 -12.34 16.83
C LEU A 13 -18.84 -12.15 15.52
N LEU A 14 -18.37 -11.27 14.62
CA LEU A 14 -19.02 -11.02 13.34
C LEU A 14 -18.86 -12.18 12.34
N GLN A 15 -17.79 -12.97 12.45
CA GLN A 15 -17.58 -14.16 11.62
C GLN A 15 -18.43 -15.37 12.01
N SER A 16 -18.98 -15.37 13.23
CA SER A 16 -19.81 -16.49 13.72
C SER A 16 -21.18 -16.59 13.07
N GLU A 17 -21.68 -15.50 12.47
CA GLU A 17 -22.97 -15.47 11.77
C GLU A 17 -22.79 -14.86 10.37
N GLN A 18 -23.24 -15.58 9.34
CA GLN A 18 -23.20 -15.07 7.95
C GLN A 18 -24.47 -14.24 7.67
N SER A 19 -24.34 -12.92 7.71
CA SER A 19 -25.35 -11.97 7.25
C SER A 19 -24.73 -10.87 6.41
N GLU A 20 -25.51 -10.21 5.56
CA GLU A 20 -25.06 -9.08 4.75
C GLU A 20 -24.56 -7.94 5.63
N THR A 21 -25.29 -7.65 6.72
CA THR A 21 -24.91 -6.65 7.73
C THR A 21 -23.56 -6.98 8.39
N ASN A 22 -23.28 -8.26 8.68
CA ASN A 22 -22.00 -8.67 9.25
C ASN A 22 -20.86 -8.51 8.27
N SER A 23 -21.11 -8.71 6.97
CA SER A 23 -20.10 -8.48 5.93
C SER A 23 -19.74 -7.00 5.82
N GLU A 24 -20.71 -6.09 5.92
CA GLU A 24 -20.46 -4.65 5.94
C GLU A 24 -19.70 -4.21 7.21
N LEU A 25 -20.08 -4.75 8.37
CA LEU A 25 -19.40 -4.48 9.64
C LEU A 25 -17.95 -4.98 9.63
N LEU A 26 -17.68 -6.14 9.06
CA LEU A 26 -16.33 -6.67 8.88
C LEU A 26 -15.49 -5.77 7.98
N GLU A 27 -16.08 -5.17 6.95
CA GLU A 27 -15.37 -4.19 6.12
C GLU A 27 -15.01 -2.92 6.90
N GLN A 28 -15.95 -2.38 7.67
CA GLN A 28 -15.66 -1.20 8.49
C GLN A 28 -14.58 -1.51 9.54
N LEU A 29 -14.65 -2.69 10.13
CA LEU A 29 -13.64 -3.14 11.09
C LEU A 29 -12.26 -3.29 10.44
N PHE A 30 -12.19 -3.81 9.22
CA PHE A 30 -10.95 -3.87 8.43
C PHE A 30 -10.37 -2.47 8.18
N LYS A 31 -11.20 -1.48 7.85
CA LYS A 31 -10.76 -0.07 7.68
C LYS A 31 -10.21 0.48 8.99
N VAL A 32 -10.85 0.21 10.13
CA VAL A 32 -10.36 0.64 11.46
C VAL A 32 -8.99 0.01 11.75
N GLU A 33 -8.80 -1.28 11.46
CA GLU A 33 -7.49 -1.94 11.60
C GLU A 33 -6.41 -1.28 10.75
N GLN A 34 -6.72 -0.91 9.49
CA GLN A 34 -5.82 -0.20 8.61
C GLN A 34 -5.40 1.16 9.20
N TYR A 35 -6.36 1.94 9.72
CA TYR A 35 -6.04 3.23 10.34
C TYR A 35 -5.19 3.08 11.60
N VAL A 36 -5.49 2.10 12.45
CA VAL A 36 -4.69 1.81 13.65
C VAL A 36 -3.26 1.43 13.26
N GLU A 37 -3.09 0.55 12.27
CA GLU A 37 -1.76 0.15 11.80
C GLU A 37 -0.98 1.36 11.25
N MET A 38 -1.62 2.19 10.43
CA MET A 38 -1.02 3.40 9.87
C MET A 38 -0.53 4.35 10.99
N VAL A 39 -1.35 4.60 12.01
CA VAL A 39 -0.97 5.46 13.14
C VAL A 39 0.18 4.85 13.93
N LEU A 40 0.17 3.54 14.18
CA LEU A 40 1.25 2.86 14.89
C LEU A 40 2.57 2.93 14.11
N GLN A 41 2.53 2.77 12.80
CA GLN A 41 3.73 2.91 11.95
C GLN A 41 4.22 4.36 11.91
N TYR A 42 3.30 5.32 11.84
CA TYR A 42 3.65 6.74 11.93
C TYR A 42 4.40 7.06 13.23
N LEU A 43 3.93 6.56 14.38
CA LEU A 43 4.60 6.77 15.67
C LEU A 43 5.97 6.08 15.77
N ARG A 44 6.19 5.02 15.00
CA ARG A 44 7.48 4.30 14.94
C ARG A 44 8.48 4.91 13.98
N LEU A 45 8.07 5.85 13.12
CA LEU A 45 8.95 6.47 12.12
C LEU A 45 10.25 7.03 12.71
N GLU A 46 10.17 7.64 13.90
CA GLU A 46 11.35 8.23 14.56
C GLU A 46 12.36 7.17 15.04
N SER A 47 11.90 5.95 15.31
CA SER A 47 12.74 4.82 15.78
C SER A 47 13.13 3.83 14.69
N ILE A 48 12.64 3.99 13.45
CA ILE A 48 12.88 3.01 12.37
C ILE A 48 14.36 2.74 12.15
N SER A 49 15.20 3.78 12.12
CA SER A 49 16.63 3.63 11.81
C SER A 49 17.40 2.75 12.80
N SER A 50 16.91 2.57 14.04
CA SER A 50 17.52 1.68 15.04
C SER A 50 17.03 0.24 14.95
N ASP A 51 15.91 -0.03 14.32
CA ASP A 51 15.20 -1.31 14.33
C ASP A 51 15.14 -2.01 12.96
N LEU A 52 15.76 -1.43 11.91
CA LEU A 52 15.77 -2.02 10.57
C LEU A 52 16.61 -3.29 10.54
N VAL A 53 16.04 -4.35 9.99
CA VAL A 53 16.71 -5.64 9.78
C VAL A 53 16.73 -5.93 8.28
N LEU A 54 17.76 -5.42 7.59
CA LEU A 54 17.93 -5.66 6.15
C LEU A 54 18.43 -7.07 5.89
N LYS A 55 17.69 -7.81 5.05
CA LYS A 55 18.02 -9.16 4.56
C LYS A 55 17.57 -9.31 3.13
N GLU A 56 18.15 -10.26 2.42
CA GLU A 56 17.62 -10.68 1.13
C GLU A 56 16.30 -11.41 1.29
N HIS A 57 15.29 -10.98 0.57
CA HIS A 57 13.96 -11.57 0.53
C HIS A 57 13.49 -11.74 -0.91
N SER A 58 12.68 -12.77 -1.15
CA SER A 58 11.95 -12.91 -2.41
C SER A 58 10.86 -11.84 -2.49
N LEU A 59 10.94 -10.97 -3.50
CA LEU A 59 9.95 -9.93 -3.76
C LEU A 59 8.55 -10.53 -3.96
N ASP A 60 8.48 -11.64 -4.69
CA ASP A 60 7.23 -12.37 -4.92
C ASP A 60 6.53 -12.78 -3.61
N THR A 61 7.31 -13.24 -2.63
CA THR A 61 6.77 -13.61 -1.30
C THR A 61 6.18 -12.39 -0.58
N ILE A 62 6.90 -11.27 -0.58
CA ILE A 62 6.49 -10.00 0.05
C ILE A 62 5.19 -9.48 -0.60
N VAL A 63 5.16 -9.41 -1.93
CA VAL A 63 3.99 -8.91 -2.67
C VAL A 63 2.78 -9.82 -2.48
N LYS A 64 2.95 -11.13 -2.55
CA LYS A 64 1.87 -12.10 -2.30
C LYS A 64 1.29 -12.00 -0.89
N GLN A 65 2.12 -11.70 0.12
CA GLN A 65 1.65 -11.46 1.48
C GLN A 65 0.70 -10.25 1.54
N ALA A 66 1.08 -9.15 0.91
CA ALA A 66 0.25 -7.94 0.83
C ALA A 66 -1.05 -8.19 0.04
N VAL A 67 -0.98 -8.85 -1.12
CA VAL A 67 -2.14 -9.19 -1.95
C VAL A 67 -3.15 -10.06 -1.19
N ARG A 68 -2.68 -11.08 -0.45
CA ARG A 68 -3.55 -11.96 0.34
C ARG A 68 -4.41 -11.20 1.35
N LYS A 69 -3.87 -10.17 1.97
CA LYS A 69 -4.60 -9.32 2.93
C LYS A 69 -5.82 -8.63 2.29
N TYR A 70 -5.72 -8.29 1.00
CA TYR A 70 -6.78 -7.59 0.26
C TYR A 70 -7.62 -8.50 -0.64
N SER A 71 -7.43 -9.82 -0.61
CA SER A 71 -8.13 -10.77 -1.49
C SER A 71 -9.66 -10.60 -1.47
N ASN A 72 -10.26 -10.46 -0.28
CA ASN A 72 -11.69 -10.22 -0.13
C ASN A 72 -12.15 -8.89 -0.77
N SER A 73 -11.31 -7.86 -0.75
CA SER A 73 -11.61 -6.57 -1.36
C SER A 73 -11.62 -6.66 -2.89
N PHE A 74 -10.67 -7.39 -3.46
CA PHE A 74 -10.64 -7.69 -4.91
C PHE A 74 -11.90 -8.43 -5.36
N ILE A 75 -12.26 -9.50 -4.64
CA ILE A 75 -13.44 -10.32 -4.97
C ILE A 75 -14.72 -9.49 -4.89
N ARG A 76 -14.93 -8.75 -3.81
CA ARG A 76 -16.14 -7.98 -3.59
C ARG A 76 -16.31 -6.85 -4.58
N LYS A 77 -15.23 -6.12 -4.87
CA LYS A 77 -15.24 -5.05 -5.87
C LYS A 77 -15.19 -5.57 -7.31
N LYS A 78 -14.99 -6.87 -7.50
CA LYS A 78 -14.83 -7.50 -8.82
C LYS A 78 -13.70 -6.86 -9.65
N ILE A 79 -12.63 -6.42 -8.97
CA ILE A 79 -11.44 -5.86 -9.61
C ILE A 79 -10.55 -7.03 -10.02
N LYS A 80 -10.15 -7.06 -11.29
CA LYS A 80 -9.24 -8.06 -11.81
C LYS A 80 -7.82 -7.78 -11.30
N LEU A 81 -7.12 -8.81 -10.82
CA LEU A 81 -5.71 -8.75 -10.50
C LEU A 81 -4.91 -9.40 -11.62
N ASN A 82 -4.06 -8.62 -12.28
CA ASN A 82 -3.04 -9.12 -13.21
C ASN A 82 -1.72 -9.20 -12.45
N TYR A 83 -1.22 -10.39 -12.25
CA TYR A 83 -0.01 -10.63 -11.47
C TYR A 83 1.04 -11.30 -12.34
N ALA A 84 2.12 -10.59 -12.64
CA ALA A 84 3.26 -11.15 -13.35
C ALA A 84 4.19 -11.90 -12.38
N ASP A 85 5.06 -12.75 -12.93
CA ASP A 85 6.08 -13.42 -12.13
C ASP A 85 7.14 -12.41 -11.66
N LEU A 86 7.30 -12.27 -10.34
CA LEU A 86 8.26 -11.37 -9.70
C LEU A 86 9.51 -12.15 -9.26
N ASN A 87 10.20 -12.75 -10.22
CA ASN A 87 11.42 -13.53 -9.94
C ASN A 87 12.61 -12.59 -9.63
N HIS A 88 12.52 -11.89 -8.50
CA HIS A 88 13.48 -10.89 -8.04
C HIS A 88 13.74 -11.04 -6.54
N ASN A 89 15.00 -10.90 -6.11
CA ASN A 89 15.37 -10.79 -4.71
C ASN A 89 15.69 -9.33 -4.38
N VAL A 90 15.29 -8.90 -3.20
CA VAL A 90 15.50 -7.52 -2.73
C VAL A 90 16.14 -7.52 -1.35
N LEU A 91 17.16 -6.69 -1.15
CA LEU A 91 17.75 -6.41 0.16
C LEU A 91 16.89 -5.37 0.87
N THR A 92 16.10 -5.80 1.86
CA THR A 92 15.11 -4.93 2.51
C THR A 92 14.75 -5.43 3.90
N ASP A 93 13.96 -4.66 4.64
CA ASP A 93 13.18 -5.15 5.78
C ASP A 93 11.79 -5.57 5.31
N GLU A 94 11.51 -6.89 5.40
CA GLU A 94 10.28 -7.50 4.92
C GLU A 94 9.03 -6.80 5.46
N LYS A 95 8.98 -6.51 6.77
CA LYS A 95 7.80 -5.93 7.42
C LYS A 95 7.47 -4.54 6.89
N TRP A 96 8.52 -3.74 6.66
CA TRP A 96 8.35 -2.38 6.18
C TRP A 96 8.00 -2.34 4.69
N LEU A 97 8.60 -3.20 3.88
CA LEU A 97 8.25 -3.27 2.46
C LEU A 97 6.83 -3.84 2.25
N VAL A 98 6.43 -4.87 3.02
CA VAL A 98 5.04 -5.36 3.03
C VAL A 98 4.07 -4.23 3.35
N PHE A 99 4.34 -3.44 4.40
CA PHE A 99 3.49 -2.30 4.76
C PHE A 99 3.35 -1.29 3.63
N VAL A 100 4.46 -0.93 2.95
CA VAL A 100 4.44 0.00 1.81
C VAL A 100 3.54 -0.55 0.68
N ILE A 101 3.73 -1.80 0.29
CA ILE A 101 2.93 -2.44 -0.75
C ILE A 101 1.45 -2.50 -0.36
N GLU A 102 1.15 -2.80 0.90
CA GLU A 102 -0.21 -2.77 1.44
C GLU A 102 -0.86 -1.40 1.31
N GLN A 103 -0.14 -0.30 1.60
CA GLN A 103 -0.66 1.06 1.46
C GLN A 103 -0.94 1.42 0.00
N ILE A 104 -0.06 1.03 -0.91
CA ILE A 104 -0.23 1.25 -2.35
C ILE A 104 -1.44 0.46 -2.87
N LEU A 105 -1.57 -0.83 -2.51
CA LEU A 105 -2.73 -1.65 -2.88
C LEU A 105 -4.03 -1.13 -2.28
N SER A 106 -3.99 -0.62 -1.05
CA SER A 106 -5.15 0.03 -0.41
C SER A 106 -5.62 1.24 -1.20
N ASN A 107 -4.69 2.08 -1.69
CA ASN A 107 -5.01 3.22 -2.53
C ASN A 107 -5.55 2.77 -3.89
N ALA A 108 -4.90 1.85 -4.58
CA ALA A 108 -5.36 1.30 -5.85
C ALA A 108 -6.80 0.77 -5.73
N LEU A 109 -7.08 -0.07 -4.73
CA LEU A 109 -8.43 -0.60 -4.48
C LEU A 109 -9.44 0.47 -4.08
N LYS A 110 -9.02 1.52 -3.38
CA LYS A 110 -9.89 2.61 -2.95
C LYS A 110 -10.35 3.45 -4.13
N TYR A 111 -9.45 3.76 -5.05
CA TYR A 111 -9.69 4.67 -6.16
C TYR A 111 -10.03 3.99 -7.48
N THR A 112 -10.09 2.66 -7.50
CA THR A 112 -10.61 1.86 -8.61
C THR A 112 -11.98 1.30 -8.22
N ASP A 113 -13.04 1.72 -8.89
CA ASP A 113 -14.38 1.19 -8.66
C ASP A 113 -14.66 -0.04 -9.55
N SER A 114 -14.10 -0.05 -10.75
CA SER A 114 -14.16 -1.17 -11.72
C SER A 114 -12.90 -1.17 -12.59
N GLY A 115 -12.52 -2.33 -13.10
CA GLY A 115 -11.33 -2.49 -13.94
C GLY A 115 -10.31 -3.45 -13.33
N GLU A 116 -9.04 -3.10 -13.38
CA GLU A 116 -7.97 -3.99 -12.99
C GLU A 116 -6.84 -3.29 -12.22
N ILE A 117 -6.09 -4.10 -11.46
CA ILE A 117 -4.81 -3.74 -10.84
C ILE A 117 -3.77 -4.71 -11.34
N SER A 118 -2.66 -4.19 -11.85
CA SER A 118 -1.54 -4.94 -12.40
C SER A 118 -0.31 -4.79 -11.52
N ILE A 119 0.42 -5.91 -11.28
CA ILE A 119 1.65 -5.94 -10.50
C ILE A 119 2.70 -6.65 -11.34
N TYR A 120 3.81 -5.98 -11.62
CA TYR A 120 4.87 -6.48 -12.49
C TYR A 120 6.20 -5.76 -12.24
N MET A 121 7.32 -6.32 -12.79
CA MET A 121 8.59 -5.62 -12.85
C MET A 121 8.62 -4.71 -14.09
N ASP A 122 9.16 -3.51 -13.96
CA ASP A 122 9.29 -2.57 -15.09
C ASP A 122 10.29 -3.12 -16.12
N ASP A 123 9.88 -3.16 -17.40
CA ASP A 123 10.71 -3.68 -18.48
C ASP A 123 11.88 -2.75 -18.87
N GLU A 124 11.72 -1.44 -18.61
CA GLU A 124 12.71 -0.41 -18.98
C GLU A 124 13.63 -0.06 -17.80
N MET A 125 13.13 -0.16 -16.57
CA MET A 125 13.88 0.14 -15.35
C MET A 125 14.10 -1.15 -14.55
N PRO A 126 15.28 -1.78 -14.65
CA PRO A 126 15.62 -2.94 -13.83
C PRO A 126 15.38 -2.65 -12.35
N ASP A 127 15.06 -3.69 -11.58
CA ASP A 127 14.86 -3.61 -10.13
C ASP A 127 13.72 -2.67 -9.69
N THR A 128 12.77 -2.39 -10.59
CA THR A 128 11.62 -1.55 -10.29
C THR A 128 10.32 -2.35 -10.29
N LEU A 129 9.67 -2.40 -9.11
CA LEU A 129 8.33 -2.97 -8.96
C LEU A 129 7.29 -1.92 -9.36
N VAL A 130 6.34 -2.32 -10.20
CA VAL A 130 5.21 -1.49 -10.63
C VAL A 130 3.90 -2.04 -10.08
N ILE A 131 3.10 -1.15 -9.50
CA ILE A 131 1.70 -1.41 -9.13
C ILE A 131 0.86 -0.36 -9.85
N GLU A 132 0.05 -0.82 -10.80
CA GLU A 132 -0.74 0.01 -11.69
C GLU A 132 -2.22 -0.29 -11.54
N ASP A 133 -3.05 0.74 -11.40
CA ASP A 133 -4.50 0.65 -11.35
C ASP A 133 -5.15 1.42 -12.52
N THR A 134 -6.34 0.98 -12.92
CA THR A 134 -7.18 1.64 -13.93
C THR A 134 -8.26 2.51 -13.28
N GLY A 135 -7.94 3.13 -12.15
CA GLY A 135 -8.87 3.95 -11.37
C GLY A 135 -9.04 5.37 -11.92
N ILE A 136 -9.52 6.24 -11.05
CA ILE A 136 -9.85 7.63 -11.42
C ILE A 136 -8.63 8.49 -11.78
N GLY A 137 -7.41 8.06 -11.43
CA GLY A 137 -6.18 8.83 -11.60
C GLY A 137 -6.05 10.01 -10.66
N ILE A 138 -4.94 10.74 -10.81
CA ILE A 138 -4.55 11.91 -10.01
C ILE A 138 -4.36 13.09 -10.96
N ALA A 139 -4.85 14.27 -10.58
CA ALA A 139 -4.65 15.49 -11.35
C ALA A 139 -3.16 15.87 -11.38
N GLU A 140 -2.68 16.36 -12.52
CA GLU A 140 -1.27 16.72 -12.72
C GLU A 140 -0.79 17.73 -11.68
N GLU A 141 -1.65 18.69 -11.30
CA GLU A 141 -1.37 19.69 -10.26
C GLU A 141 -1.20 19.10 -8.85
N ASP A 142 -1.77 17.92 -8.58
CA ASP A 142 -1.69 17.22 -7.30
C ASP A 142 -0.45 16.30 -7.21
N LEU A 143 0.08 15.82 -8.35
CA LEU A 143 1.19 14.85 -8.39
C LEU A 143 2.43 15.28 -7.59
N PRO A 144 2.91 16.53 -7.65
CA PRO A 144 4.08 16.94 -6.88
C PRO A 144 3.88 16.85 -5.36
N ARG A 145 2.62 16.81 -4.92
CA ARG A 145 2.23 16.92 -3.51
C ARG A 145 1.75 15.63 -2.88
N VAL A 146 1.59 14.55 -3.64
CA VAL A 146 1.01 13.28 -3.17
C VAL A 146 1.76 12.65 -2.00
N PHE A 147 3.04 12.99 -1.84
CA PHE A 147 3.89 12.54 -0.74
C PHE A 147 3.96 13.54 0.43
N GLU A 148 3.29 14.69 0.34
CA GLU A 148 3.23 15.65 1.45
C GLU A 148 2.35 15.11 2.59
N ARG A 149 2.77 15.38 3.83
CA ARG A 149 2.02 14.98 5.01
C ARG A 149 0.64 15.64 5.06
N GLY A 150 -0.41 14.82 5.13
CA GLY A 150 -1.79 15.30 5.25
C GLY A 150 -2.41 15.74 3.92
N PHE A 151 -1.71 15.57 2.80
CA PHE A 151 -2.27 15.89 1.48
C PHE A 151 -3.27 14.82 1.03
N THR A 152 -4.46 15.24 0.63
CA THR A 152 -5.56 14.33 0.26
C THR A 152 -6.08 14.54 -1.16
N GLY A 153 -5.52 15.46 -1.94
CA GLY A 153 -6.03 15.80 -3.27
C GLY A 153 -7.48 16.30 -3.29
N TYR A 154 -7.99 16.64 -4.45
CA TYR A 154 -9.38 17.12 -4.59
C TYR A 154 -10.40 16.02 -4.25
N THR A 155 -10.22 14.81 -4.78
CA THR A 155 -11.13 13.67 -4.58
C THR A 155 -11.13 13.18 -3.12
N GLY A 156 -9.97 13.15 -2.47
CA GLY A 156 -9.86 12.75 -1.07
C GLY A 156 -10.54 13.72 -0.10
N ARG A 157 -10.62 15.01 -0.44
CA ARG A 157 -11.36 16.03 0.32
C ARG A 157 -12.86 15.86 0.24
N ILE A 158 -13.39 15.52 -0.93
CA ILE A 158 -14.83 15.30 -1.14
C ILE A 158 -15.29 14.06 -0.36
N ASP A 159 -14.55 12.96 -0.44
CA ASP A 159 -14.94 11.68 0.16
C ASP A 159 -14.74 11.60 1.68
N LYS A 160 -14.04 12.55 2.31
CA LYS A 160 -13.65 12.51 3.75
C LYS A 160 -12.99 11.18 4.18
N LYS A 161 -12.53 10.37 3.23
CA LYS A 161 -12.02 9.00 3.45
C LYS A 161 -10.50 8.90 3.40
N ALA A 162 -9.80 10.01 3.10
CA ALA A 162 -8.35 10.02 2.98
C ALA A 162 -7.72 10.75 4.18
N THR A 163 -6.70 10.13 4.78
CA THR A 163 -5.93 10.72 5.89
C THR A 163 -4.75 11.56 5.40
N GLY A 164 -4.32 11.37 4.14
CA GLY A 164 -3.13 11.99 3.58
C GLY A 164 -1.81 11.54 4.24
N ILE A 165 -1.84 10.42 4.99
CA ILE A 165 -0.67 9.92 5.72
C ILE A 165 -0.05 8.71 5.00
N GLY A 166 -0.83 7.93 4.24
CA GLY A 166 -0.38 6.66 3.66
C GLY A 166 0.82 6.80 2.72
N LEU A 167 0.71 7.61 1.66
CA LEU A 167 1.82 7.82 0.71
C LEU A 167 3.00 8.56 1.34
N PHE A 168 2.75 9.52 2.25
CA PHE A 168 3.81 10.14 3.02
C PHE A 168 4.62 9.10 3.80
N LEU A 169 3.95 8.14 4.48
CA LEU A 169 4.62 7.04 5.17
C LEU A 169 5.41 6.15 4.23
N CYS A 170 4.82 5.80 3.07
CA CYS A 170 5.52 5.01 2.05
C CYS A 170 6.85 5.66 1.65
N LYS A 171 6.82 6.96 1.35
CA LYS A 171 8.03 7.71 0.98
C LYS A 171 9.07 7.68 2.11
N GLN A 172 8.65 7.99 3.35
CA GLN A 172 9.55 8.01 4.51
C GLN A 172 10.18 6.66 4.82
N ILE A 173 9.42 5.56 4.65
CA ILE A 173 9.92 4.20 4.87
C ILE A 173 10.89 3.81 3.76
N LEU A 174 10.53 4.01 2.50
CA LEU A 174 11.37 3.67 1.35
C LEU A 174 12.69 4.43 1.36
N ASP A 175 12.68 5.72 1.72
CA ASP A 175 13.90 6.51 1.88
C ASP A 175 14.86 5.89 2.92
N ARG A 176 14.31 5.34 4.03
CA ARG A 176 15.13 4.65 5.05
C ARG A 176 15.62 3.26 4.63
N LEU A 177 14.90 2.62 3.71
CA LEU A 177 15.30 1.35 3.11
C LEU A 177 16.28 1.54 1.94
N SER A 178 16.65 2.79 1.60
CA SER A 178 17.39 3.14 0.39
C SER A 178 16.69 2.75 -0.91
N HIS A 179 15.37 2.72 -0.89
CA HIS A 179 14.51 2.49 -2.03
C HIS A 179 13.87 3.80 -2.50
N THR A 180 13.40 3.82 -3.73
CA THR A 180 12.74 5.00 -4.30
C THR A 180 11.27 4.75 -4.57
N ILE A 181 10.46 5.82 -4.65
CA ILE A 181 9.06 5.75 -5.07
C ILE A 181 8.74 6.91 -6.00
N THR A 182 8.10 6.62 -7.13
CA THR A 182 7.57 7.60 -8.06
C THR A 182 6.14 7.24 -8.44
N ILE A 183 5.37 8.24 -8.88
CA ILE A 183 3.98 8.08 -9.30
C ILE A 183 3.80 8.76 -10.66
N GLU A 184 3.23 8.00 -11.60
CA GLU A 184 2.72 8.48 -12.87
C GLU A 184 1.21 8.30 -12.87
N SER A 185 0.45 9.32 -13.25
CA SER A 185 -1.01 9.21 -13.23
C SER A 185 -1.63 10.22 -14.19
N GLN A 186 -2.78 9.85 -14.74
CA GLN A 186 -3.62 10.70 -15.57
C GLN A 186 -5.07 10.50 -15.16
N VAL A 187 -5.81 11.61 -15.04
CA VAL A 187 -7.24 11.57 -14.69
C VAL A 187 -8.01 10.76 -15.72
N GLY A 188 -8.76 9.75 -15.23
CA GLY A 188 -9.57 8.85 -16.06
C GLY A 188 -8.81 7.66 -16.66
N GLU A 189 -7.48 7.59 -16.53
CA GLU A 189 -6.67 6.47 -17.03
C GLU A 189 -6.16 5.56 -15.91
N GLY A 190 -5.92 6.13 -14.71
CA GLY A 190 -5.45 5.41 -13.55
C GLY A 190 -4.14 5.94 -12.97
N THR A 191 -3.52 5.11 -12.12
CA THR A 191 -2.29 5.48 -11.41
C THR A 191 -1.29 4.33 -11.49
N LYS A 192 -0.04 4.67 -11.78
CA LYS A 192 1.11 3.78 -11.79
C LYS A 192 2.09 4.22 -10.70
N VAL A 193 2.28 3.36 -9.71
CA VAL A 193 3.26 3.55 -8.64
C VAL A 193 4.46 2.68 -8.92
N LYS A 194 5.64 3.27 -9.00
CA LYS A 194 6.91 2.59 -9.25
C LYS A 194 7.77 2.64 -7.99
N ILE A 195 8.28 1.49 -7.57
CA ILE A 195 9.20 1.34 -6.42
C ILE A 195 10.53 0.84 -6.96
N GLY A 196 11.55 1.70 -6.96
CA GLY A 196 12.93 1.29 -7.25
C GLY A 196 13.52 0.57 -6.04
N LEU A 197 13.96 -0.67 -6.25
CA LEU A 197 14.45 -1.58 -5.21
C LEU A 197 15.97 -1.64 -5.14
N ASP A 198 16.66 -0.89 -6.00
CA ASP A 198 18.10 -0.74 -5.95
C ASP A 198 18.53 -0.15 -4.61
N VAL A 199 19.43 -0.82 -3.93
CA VAL A 199 20.14 -0.22 -2.79
C VAL A 199 21.11 0.81 -3.39
N ILE A 200 20.78 2.10 -3.24
CA ILE A 200 21.73 3.16 -3.61
C ILE A 200 22.94 3.01 -2.68
N ASP A 201 24.05 2.54 -3.25
CA ASP A 201 25.33 2.47 -2.57
C ASP A 201 25.78 3.91 -2.23
N ILE A 202 25.52 4.35 -0.98
CA ILE A 202 25.89 5.69 -0.50
C ILE A 202 27.42 5.81 -0.32
N ASP A 203 28.16 4.72 -0.49
CA ASP A 203 29.61 4.66 -0.29
C ASP A 203 30.45 4.91 -1.56
N LYS A 204 29.92 5.63 -2.57
CA LYS A 204 30.71 6.05 -3.75
C LYS A 204 30.80 7.57 -3.85
N GLU A 205 31.46 8.22 -2.89
CA GLU A 205 32.18 9.47 -3.04
C GLU A 205 33.53 9.43 -2.31
#